data_9ee3855cc4a79f2dffd0286860a478c9
#
_entry.id   9ee3855cc4a79f2dffd0286860a478c9
#
_cell.length_a   1.000
_cell.length_b   1.000
_cell.length_c   1.000
_cell.angle_alpha   90.00
_cell.angle_beta   90.00
_cell.angle_gamma   90.00
#
_symmetry.space_group_name_H-M   'P 1'
#
loop_
_entity.id
_entity.type
_entity.pdbx_description
1 polymer ?
#
loop_
_entity_poly.entity_id
_entity_poly.type
_entity_poly.pdbx_seq_one_letter_code
_entity_poly.pdbx_strand_id
1 'polypeptide(L)'
;MKIESIDLFYLSMPEVLDIGDGSQDALLVRVRAGGYEGYGECETSPLVSIASMVCPMSHSACKPVQASVLGQTLSDPSDILRIGNLVRQNSFDLLQADHTLSGVDMALWDLLGKKLGAPVWQLLGHSTSHRKQPYASVLFGDTPQE
;
A
#
# COMPACT_ATOMS: atom_id res chain seq x y z
N MET A 1 17.30 -2.53 -8.26
CA MET A 1 16.55 -1.63 -9.18
C MET A 1 16.18 -0.35 -8.46
N LYS A 2 15.99 0.75 -9.18
CA LYS A 2 15.49 2.01 -8.60
C LYS A 2 14.00 2.11 -8.82
N ILE A 3 13.27 2.63 -7.85
CA ILE A 3 11.83 2.90 -7.96
C ILE A 3 11.65 4.10 -8.90
N GLU A 4 10.90 3.89 -9.99
CA GLU A 4 10.76 4.83 -11.12
C GLU A 4 9.47 5.63 -11.05
N SER A 5 8.36 4.99 -10.67
CA SER A 5 7.06 5.64 -10.57
C SER A 5 6.16 5.02 -9.54
N ILE A 6 5.22 5.84 -9.05
CA ILE A 6 4.08 5.43 -8.24
C ILE A 6 2.84 5.97 -8.94
N ASP A 7 1.93 5.09 -9.30
CA ASP A 7 0.65 5.45 -9.90
C ASP A 7 -0.48 5.14 -8.92
N LEU A 8 -1.45 6.00 -8.87
CA LEU A 8 -2.61 5.91 -7.97
C LEU A 8 -3.88 5.75 -8.80
N PHE A 9 -4.69 4.75 -8.50
CA PHE A 9 -5.96 4.48 -9.16
C PHE A 9 -7.09 4.60 -8.14
N TYR A 10 -7.83 5.69 -8.22
CA TYR A 10 -9.01 5.88 -7.41
C TYR A 10 -10.21 5.17 -8.07
N LEU A 11 -10.72 4.16 -7.40
CA LEU A 11 -11.88 3.38 -7.82
C LEU A 11 -13.06 3.82 -6.96
N SER A 12 -13.94 4.65 -7.52
CA SER A 12 -15.10 5.14 -6.79
C SER A 12 -16.32 4.23 -7.01
N MET A 13 -17.04 3.95 -5.93
CA MET A 13 -18.35 3.33 -6.00
C MET A 13 -19.34 4.30 -6.67
N PRO A 14 -20.34 3.78 -7.41
CA PRO A 14 -21.44 4.63 -7.91
C PRO A 14 -22.17 5.39 -6.80
N GLU A 15 -22.31 4.75 -5.63
CA GLU A 15 -22.87 5.29 -4.41
C GLU A 15 -22.19 4.63 -3.22
N VAL A 16 -21.75 5.43 -2.25
CA VAL A 16 -21.24 4.93 -0.97
C VAL A 16 -22.38 4.95 0.04
N LEU A 17 -22.72 3.78 0.58
CA LEU A 17 -23.79 3.61 1.54
C LEU A 17 -23.24 3.64 2.97
N ASP A 18 -24.02 4.12 3.93
CA ASP A 18 -23.68 4.11 5.35
C ASP A 18 -24.01 2.74 5.99
N ILE A 19 -23.28 1.71 5.56
CA ILE A 19 -23.45 0.32 6.00
C ILE A 19 -22.14 -0.30 6.52
N GLY A 20 -21.30 0.49 7.19
CA GLY A 20 -19.97 0.06 7.62
C GLY A 20 -19.03 -0.17 6.43
N ASP A 21 -18.24 -1.24 6.47
CA ASP A 21 -17.25 -1.55 5.43
C ASP A 21 -17.85 -2.21 4.17
N GLY A 22 -19.16 -2.31 4.08
CA GLY A 22 -19.85 -2.95 2.95
C GLY A 22 -19.96 -2.10 1.70
N SER A 23 -19.60 -0.82 1.76
CA SER A 23 -19.66 0.10 0.63
C SER A 23 -18.59 1.18 0.79
N GLN A 24 -17.49 1.04 0.09
CA GLN A 24 -16.40 2.01 0.16
C GLN A 24 -15.67 2.15 -1.17
N ASP A 25 -15.10 3.34 -1.39
CA ASP A 25 -14.17 3.58 -2.47
C ASP A 25 -12.85 2.86 -2.19
N ALA A 26 -12.09 2.55 -3.24
CA ALA A 26 -10.77 1.92 -3.12
C ALA A 26 -9.67 2.74 -3.77
N LEU A 27 -8.46 2.69 -3.21
CA LEU A 27 -7.27 3.29 -3.80
C LEU A 27 -6.22 2.21 -4.04
N LEU A 28 -5.99 1.87 -5.31
CA LEU A 28 -4.89 1.00 -5.69
C LEU A 28 -3.62 1.81 -5.93
N VAL A 29 -2.51 1.27 -5.47
CA VAL A 29 -1.16 1.80 -5.67
C VAL A 29 -0.39 0.85 -6.57
N ARG A 30 0.21 1.37 -7.64
CA ARG A 30 1.16 0.64 -8.47
C ARG A 30 2.54 1.26 -8.35
N VAL A 31 3.54 0.46 -8.07
CA VAL A 31 4.96 0.88 -8.07
C VAL A 31 5.68 0.19 -9.22
N ARG A 32 6.50 0.94 -9.96
CA ARG A 32 7.33 0.41 -11.05
C ARG A 32 8.80 0.59 -10.77
N ALA A 33 9.59 -0.44 -11.09
CA ALA A 33 11.05 -0.41 -11.01
C ALA A 33 11.67 -1.50 -11.89
N GLY A 34 12.64 -1.14 -12.73
CA GLY A 34 13.45 -2.10 -13.50
C GLY A 34 12.63 -3.03 -14.42
N GLY A 35 11.54 -2.54 -15.00
CA GLY A 35 10.65 -3.30 -15.86
C GLY A 35 9.64 -4.19 -15.14
N TYR A 36 9.62 -4.18 -13.80
CA TYR A 36 8.62 -4.87 -12.98
C TYR A 36 7.60 -3.88 -12.42
N GLU A 37 6.42 -4.39 -12.07
CA GLU A 37 5.41 -3.63 -11.37
C GLU A 37 4.79 -4.43 -10.23
N GLY A 38 4.51 -3.74 -9.12
CA GLY A 38 3.84 -4.31 -7.96
C GLY A 38 2.63 -3.49 -7.57
N TYR A 39 1.66 -4.13 -6.94
CA TYR A 39 0.38 -3.54 -6.57
C TYR A 39 0.12 -3.65 -5.08
N GLY A 40 -0.52 -2.64 -4.53
CA GLY A 40 -1.02 -2.60 -3.16
C GLY A 40 -2.28 -1.77 -3.08
N GLU A 41 -2.91 -1.74 -1.93
CA GLU A 41 -4.15 -1.02 -1.68
C GLU A 41 -4.03 -0.19 -0.40
N CYS A 42 -4.58 1.03 -0.42
CA CYS A 42 -4.74 1.86 0.77
C CYS A 42 -6.19 1.75 1.25
N GLU A 43 -6.39 1.32 2.49
CA GLU A 43 -7.71 1.10 3.06
C GLU A 43 -8.45 2.40 3.40
N THR A 44 -7.74 3.47 3.71
CA THR A 44 -8.37 4.74 4.10
C THR A 44 -8.98 5.50 2.92
N SER A 45 -9.69 6.59 3.21
CA SER A 45 -10.29 7.45 2.17
C SER A 45 -9.28 7.77 1.07
N PRO A 46 -9.58 7.45 -0.21
CA PRO A 46 -8.65 7.61 -1.32
C PRO A 46 -8.08 9.01 -1.46
N LEU A 47 -8.90 10.05 -1.34
CA LEU A 47 -8.44 11.43 -1.49
C LEU A 47 -7.48 11.86 -0.38
N VAL A 48 -7.63 11.33 0.84
CA VAL A 48 -6.72 11.60 1.95
C VAL A 48 -5.37 10.95 1.71
N SER A 49 -5.35 9.70 1.24
CA SER A 49 -4.12 9.00 0.88
C SER A 49 -3.43 9.65 -0.33
N ILE A 50 -4.19 10.08 -1.35
CA ILE A 50 -3.65 10.83 -2.49
C ILE A 50 -3.01 12.13 -2.01
N ALA A 51 -3.69 12.89 -1.13
CA ALA A 51 -3.12 14.10 -0.57
C ALA A 51 -1.81 13.83 0.17
N SER A 52 -1.76 12.83 1.05
CA SER A 52 -0.53 12.43 1.74
C SER A 52 0.58 11.99 0.79
N MET A 53 0.23 11.37 -0.34
CA MET A 53 1.19 10.91 -1.34
C MET A 53 1.89 12.07 -2.05
N VAL A 54 1.16 13.16 -2.39
CA VAL A 54 1.63 14.19 -3.32
C VAL A 54 1.63 15.62 -2.76
N CYS A 55 1.18 15.85 -1.53
CA CYS A 55 1.12 17.19 -0.96
C CYS A 55 2.48 17.90 -1.00
N PRO A 56 2.53 19.21 -1.23
CA PRO A 56 3.78 19.94 -1.12
C PRO A 56 4.34 19.87 0.32
N MET A 57 5.67 19.75 0.42
CA MET A 57 6.34 19.81 1.72
C MET A 57 6.07 21.19 2.36
N SER A 58 5.50 21.20 3.57
CA SER A 58 5.28 22.42 4.34
C SER A 58 6.41 22.68 5.37
N HIS A 59 7.06 21.64 5.85
CA HIS A 59 8.23 21.69 6.75
C HIS A 59 8.92 20.29 6.76
N SER A 60 10.04 20.16 7.49
CA SER A 60 10.93 19.00 7.41
C SER A 60 10.30 17.64 7.73
N ALA A 61 9.32 17.62 8.64
CA ALA A 61 8.59 16.39 9.03
C ALA A 61 7.27 16.21 8.26
N CYS A 62 7.04 17.00 7.22
CA CYS A 62 5.81 17.02 6.42
C CYS A 62 6.12 16.91 4.92
N LYS A 63 6.97 15.94 4.56
CA LYS A 63 7.26 15.61 3.16
C LYS A 63 6.18 14.67 2.61
N PRO A 64 5.79 14.81 1.33
CA PRO A 64 4.90 13.84 0.69
C PRO A 64 5.52 12.44 0.70
N VAL A 65 4.70 11.41 0.88
CA VAL A 65 5.17 10.01 0.96
C VAL A 65 6.01 9.63 -0.27
N GLN A 66 5.58 10.01 -1.47
CA GLN A 66 6.31 9.72 -2.71
C GLN A 66 7.75 10.24 -2.73
N ALA A 67 8.04 11.37 -2.07
CA ALA A 67 9.39 11.95 -2.05
C ALA A 67 10.40 11.08 -1.29
N SER A 68 9.92 10.22 -0.38
CA SER A 68 10.76 9.28 0.36
C SER A 68 10.87 7.91 -0.31
N VAL A 69 10.07 7.65 -1.36
CA VAL A 69 9.98 6.36 -2.06
C VAL A 69 10.64 6.42 -3.45
N LEU A 70 10.32 7.45 -4.22
CA LEU A 70 10.85 7.59 -5.59
C LEU A 70 12.38 7.68 -5.59
N GLY A 71 13.01 7.00 -6.55
CA GLY A 71 14.46 6.95 -6.70
C GLY A 71 15.20 6.06 -5.69
N GLN A 72 14.50 5.51 -4.69
CA GLN A 72 15.10 4.57 -3.74
C GLN A 72 15.49 3.26 -4.43
N THR A 73 16.56 2.64 -3.93
CA THR A 73 16.96 1.30 -4.36
C THR A 73 16.08 0.25 -3.70
N LEU A 74 15.67 -0.74 -4.49
CA LEU A 74 14.97 -1.94 -4.03
C LEU A 74 15.69 -3.17 -4.56
N SER A 75 16.37 -3.90 -3.68
CA SER A 75 17.18 -5.07 -4.00
C SER A 75 16.78 -6.30 -3.19
N ASP A 76 16.42 -6.11 -1.93
CA ASP A 76 16.07 -7.14 -0.98
C ASP A 76 15.01 -6.62 0.05
N PRO A 77 14.49 -7.49 0.93
CA PRO A 77 13.49 -7.12 1.93
C PRO A 77 13.91 -5.99 2.89
N SER A 78 15.20 -5.85 3.19
CA SER A 78 15.67 -4.80 4.11
C SER A 78 15.51 -3.40 3.52
N ASP A 79 15.54 -3.28 2.19
CA ASP A 79 15.26 -2.03 1.50
C ASP A 79 13.81 -1.56 1.70
N ILE A 80 12.84 -2.49 1.76
CA ILE A 80 11.44 -2.15 2.02
C ILE A 80 11.31 -1.56 3.43
N LEU A 81 11.92 -2.21 4.42
CA LEU A 81 11.94 -1.70 5.80
C LEU A 81 12.62 -0.32 5.90
N ARG A 82 13.73 -0.16 5.20
CA ARG A 82 14.45 1.13 5.15
C ARG A 82 13.60 2.24 4.54
N ILE A 83 12.91 1.96 3.43
CA ILE A 83 12.01 2.91 2.77
C ILE A 83 10.84 3.27 3.69
N GLY A 84 10.22 2.28 4.33
CA GLY A 84 9.15 2.51 5.29
C GLY A 84 9.58 3.41 6.45
N ASN A 85 10.75 3.18 7.02
CA ASN A 85 11.31 4.01 8.08
C ASN A 85 11.60 5.45 7.60
N LEU A 86 12.09 5.60 6.36
CA LEU A 86 12.32 6.92 5.77
C LEU A 86 11.02 7.70 5.59
N VAL A 87 9.94 7.04 5.15
CA VAL A 87 8.61 7.66 5.06
C VAL A 87 8.14 8.11 6.44
N ARG A 88 8.16 7.23 7.44
CA ARG A 88 7.73 7.57 8.82
C ARG A 88 8.50 8.73 9.40
N GLN A 89 9.80 8.82 9.14
CA GLN A 89 10.63 9.92 9.61
C GLN A 89 10.30 11.24 8.88
N ASN A 90 10.17 11.21 7.57
CA ASN A 90 10.02 12.40 6.74
C ASN A 90 8.57 12.94 6.70
N SER A 91 7.59 12.05 6.88
CA SER A 91 6.16 12.35 6.81
C SER A 91 5.47 12.24 8.18
N PHE A 92 6.23 12.39 9.26
CA PHE A 92 5.76 12.18 10.65
C PHE A 92 4.53 13.04 10.97
N ASP A 93 4.50 14.27 10.50
CA ASP A 93 3.39 15.21 10.73
C ASP A 93 2.26 15.13 9.70
N LEU A 94 2.38 14.25 8.70
CA LEU A 94 1.28 13.96 7.79
C LEU A 94 0.34 12.94 8.43
N LEU A 95 -0.84 13.37 8.80
CA LEU A 95 -1.91 12.44 9.16
C LEU A 95 -2.16 11.46 8.01
N GLN A 96 -2.41 10.21 8.32
CA GLN A 96 -2.63 9.15 7.33
C GLN A 96 -1.38 8.71 6.53
N ALA A 97 -0.17 9.17 6.89
CA ALA A 97 1.04 8.73 6.21
C ALA A 97 1.24 7.21 6.30
N ASP A 98 0.95 6.58 7.43
CA ASP A 98 1.06 5.12 7.58
C ASP A 98 0.02 4.36 6.75
N HIS A 99 -1.22 4.85 6.63
CA HIS A 99 -2.22 4.24 5.75
C HIS A 99 -1.80 4.35 4.28
N THR A 100 -1.26 5.50 3.88
CA THR A 100 -0.73 5.71 2.54
C THR A 100 0.49 4.82 2.28
N LEU A 101 1.38 4.69 3.28
CA LEU A 101 2.54 3.80 3.23
C LEU A 101 2.13 2.34 3.08
N SER A 102 1.03 1.90 3.70
CA SER A 102 0.61 0.49 3.61
C SER A 102 0.41 0.02 2.18
N GLY A 103 -0.25 0.82 1.34
CA GLY A 103 -0.42 0.51 -0.08
C GLY A 103 0.92 0.47 -0.85
N VAL A 104 1.84 1.38 -0.54
CA VAL A 104 3.18 1.38 -1.13
C VAL A 104 3.97 0.16 -0.65
N ASP A 105 3.93 -0.16 0.64
CA ASP A 105 4.64 -1.31 1.23
C ASP A 105 4.21 -2.62 0.57
N MET A 106 2.90 -2.86 0.46
CA MET A 106 2.37 -4.03 -0.25
C MET A 106 2.85 -4.08 -1.71
N ALA A 107 2.83 -2.93 -2.41
CA ALA A 107 3.30 -2.86 -3.79
C ALA A 107 4.80 -3.15 -3.92
N LEU A 108 5.62 -2.74 -2.95
CA LEU A 108 7.06 -3.04 -2.93
C LEU A 108 7.34 -4.53 -2.69
N TRP A 109 6.58 -5.18 -1.79
CA TRP A 109 6.67 -6.62 -1.56
C TRP A 109 6.25 -7.42 -2.79
N ASP A 110 5.14 -7.07 -3.44
CA ASP A 110 4.66 -7.70 -4.67
C ASP A 110 5.69 -7.54 -5.82
N LEU A 111 6.21 -6.34 -6.00
CA LEU A 111 7.21 -6.03 -7.01
C LEU A 111 8.52 -6.81 -6.78
N LEU A 112 9.01 -6.85 -5.53
CA LEU A 112 10.22 -7.57 -5.19
C LEU A 112 10.03 -9.08 -5.37
N GLY A 113 8.88 -9.62 -4.99
CA GLY A 113 8.51 -11.01 -5.21
C GLY A 113 8.53 -11.40 -6.68
N LYS A 114 7.94 -10.59 -7.54
CA LYS A 114 7.96 -10.77 -9.00
C LYS A 114 9.38 -10.73 -9.56
N LYS A 115 10.21 -9.79 -9.13
CA LYS A 115 11.61 -9.69 -9.55
C LYS A 115 12.43 -10.91 -9.16
N LEU A 116 12.23 -11.43 -7.96
CA LEU A 116 13.01 -12.56 -7.43
C LEU A 116 12.40 -13.93 -7.76
N GLY A 117 11.20 -13.96 -8.35
CA GLY A 117 10.47 -15.19 -8.63
C GLY A 117 10.08 -15.95 -7.35
N ALA A 118 9.85 -15.24 -6.24
CA ALA A 118 9.57 -15.80 -4.93
C ALA A 118 8.28 -15.21 -4.34
N PRO A 119 7.43 -16.01 -3.70
CA PRO A 119 6.25 -15.49 -3.02
C PRO A 119 6.64 -14.69 -1.78
N VAL A 120 5.80 -13.72 -1.40
CA VAL A 120 6.08 -12.80 -0.29
C VAL A 120 6.36 -13.52 1.03
N TRP A 121 5.65 -14.62 1.33
CA TRP A 121 5.89 -15.39 2.55
C TRP A 121 7.34 -15.93 2.64
N GLN A 122 7.93 -16.27 1.51
CA GLN A 122 9.32 -16.73 1.44
C GLN A 122 10.30 -15.56 1.63
N LEU A 123 10.01 -14.39 1.07
CA LEU A 123 10.78 -13.17 1.30
C LEU A 123 10.74 -12.71 2.76
N LEU A 124 9.65 -13.03 3.47
CA LEU A 124 9.51 -12.81 4.92
C LEU A 124 10.29 -13.82 5.78
N GLY A 125 11.08 -14.71 5.17
CA GLY A 125 11.96 -15.65 5.86
C GLY A 125 11.35 -17.01 6.20
N HIS A 126 10.15 -17.32 5.69
CA HIS A 126 9.53 -18.62 5.89
C HIS A 126 10.06 -19.63 4.87
N SER A 127 10.38 -20.85 5.32
CA SER A 127 10.84 -21.95 4.47
C SER A 127 9.73 -22.84 3.92
N THR A 128 8.56 -22.79 4.54
CA THR A 128 7.38 -23.60 4.18
C THR A 128 6.11 -22.76 4.21
N SER A 129 5.19 -23.03 3.29
CA SER A 129 3.85 -22.46 3.35
C SER A 129 2.96 -23.31 4.28
N HIS A 130 2.15 -22.66 5.09
CA HIS A 130 1.15 -23.30 5.94
C HIS A 130 -0.25 -22.97 5.40
N ARG A 131 -0.98 -24.02 5.02
CA ARG A 131 -2.39 -23.85 4.62
C ARG A 131 -3.19 -23.33 5.81
N LYS A 132 -4.01 -22.31 5.56
CA LYS A 132 -5.01 -21.78 6.50
C LYS A 132 -6.39 -22.01 5.92
N GLN A 133 -7.34 -22.32 6.80
CA GLN A 133 -8.74 -22.37 6.42
C GLN A 133 -9.26 -20.92 6.34
N PRO A 134 -9.60 -20.42 5.16
CA PRO A 134 -10.22 -19.10 5.06
C PRO A 134 -11.67 -19.17 5.55
N TYR A 135 -12.17 -18.06 6.02
CA TYR A 135 -13.60 -17.85 6.25
C TYR A 135 -14.05 -16.57 5.54
N ALA A 136 -15.28 -16.55 5.09
CA ALA A 136 -15.86 -15.34 4.55
C ALA A 136 -16.33 -14.47 5.72
N SER A 137 -15.78 -13.28 5.84
CA SER A 137 -16.30 -12.25 6.73
C SER A 137 -17.34 -11.46 5.95
N VAL A 138 -18.59 -11.64 6.31
CA VAL A 138 -19.72 -10.95 5.67
C VAL A 138 -20.46 -10.11 6.71
N LEU A 139 -21.00 -8.99 6.27
CA LEU A 139 -21.92 -8.21 7.09
C LEU A 139 -23.22 -9.01 7.24
N PHE A 140 -23.82 -8.93 8.42
CA PHE A 140 -25.11 -9.54 8.65
C PHE A 140 -26.17 -8.76 7.87
N GLY A 141 -26.97 -9.46 7.10
CA GLY A 141 -28.17 -8.90 6.50
C GLY A 141 -29.28 -8.67 7.55
N ASP A 142 -30.32 -7.96 7.15
CA ASP A 142 -31.46 -7.66 8.02
C ASP A 142 -32.33 -8.89 8.30
N THR A 143 -32.18 -9.93 7.49
CA THR A 143 -32.91 -11.20 7.62
C THR A 143 -31.96 -12.40 7.58
N PRO A 144 -32.35 -13.57 8.13
CA PRO A 144 -31.53 -14.79 8.07
C PRO A 144 -31.25 -15.29 6.64
N GLN A 145 -31.94 -14.76 5.63
CA GLN A 145 -31.79 -15.13 4.22
C GLN A 145 -30.80 -14.21 3.48
N GLU A 146 -30.45 -13.07 4.03
CA GLU A 146 -29.44 -12.15 3.55
C GLU A 146 -28.05 -12.44 4.13
#